data_a64e9cb7248be251fccc09541047a861
#
_entry.id   a64e9cb7248be251fccc09541047a861
#
_cell.length_a   1.000
_cell.length_b   1.000
_cell.length_c   1.000
_cell.angle_alpha   90.00
_cell.angle_beta   90.00
_cell.angle_gamma   90.00
#
_symmetry.space_group_name_H-M   'P 1'
#
loop_
_entity.id
_entity.type
_entity.pdbx_description
1 polymer ?
#
loop_
_entity_poly.entity_id
_entity_poly.type
_entity_poly.pdbx_seq_one_letter_code
_entity_poly.pdbx_strand_id
1 'polypeptide(L)'
;MTHIEIVEMDGQLVEGIGSYCLRSKKKSEGYKGKNKWLNQQFEKDLRYVQLLEDHKQVGFIEYTDAEYSSRVVHADGYVMIHCLWVSAVGKGYGTQLLKKCMDDAKQRDKKGVAVLTNDHTSWTPSKALFLQHQFQLVATAPYDFELLVYPFSEDVELPYFPHNWHDRLTGYHNLTILRSFQCPYVQVATENILAAASKLGLSVDLVEIQSRDELMEKSPTPYGIFSVIYKGQLISFHRLTVQSVYKKLQTLLEGPV
;
A
#
# COMPACT_ATOMS: atom_id res chain seq x y z
N MET A 1 18.36 -22.94 19.86
CA MET A 1 18.09 -21.47 19.79
C MET A 1 17.57 -21.18 18.40
N THR A 2 16.46 -20.49 18.29
CA THR A 2 15.87 -20.08 17.01
C THR A 2 16.75 -19.02 16.39
N HIS A 3 17.19 -19.20 15.15
CA HIS A 3 18.02 -18.24 14.44
C HIS A 3 17.14 -17.21 13.72
N ILE A 4 17.29 -15.94 14.07
CA ILE A 4 16.58 -14.82 13.42
C ILE A 4 17.57 -14.05 12.54
N GLU A 5 17.20 -13.83 11.29
CA GLU A 5 17.97 -13.10 10.32
C GLU A 5 17.12 -11.99 9.67
N ILE A 6 17.68 -10.79 9.55
CA ILE A 6 17.08 -9.67 8.83
C ILE A 6 17.83 -9.51 7.50
N VAL A 7 17.11 -9.68 6.40
CA VAL A 7 17.67 -9.66 5.04
C VAL A 7 17.12 -8.43 4.31
N GLU A 8 18.00 -7.52 3.95
CA GLU A 8 17.67 -6.42 3.04
C GLU A 8 17.74 -6.94 1.61
N MET A 9 16.61 -6.86 0.91
CA MET A 9 16.44 -7.45 -0.42
C MET A 9 16.92 -6.48 -1.50
N ASP A 10 17.49 -7.03 -2.54
CA ASP A 10 17.81 -6.37 -3.80
C ASP A 10 17.26 -7.17 -4.99
N GLY A 11 17.59 -6.76 -6.21
CA GLY A 11 17.09 -7.43 -7.42
C GLY A 11 17.53 -8.90 -7.51
N GLN A 12 18.76 -9.24 -7.10
CA GLN A 12 19.26 -10.62 -7.14
C GLN A 12 18.56 -11.49 -6.08
N LEU A 13 18.39 -10.97 -4.88
CA LEU A 13 17.69 -11.68 -3.82
C LEU A 13 16.20 -11.86 -4.12
N VAL A 14 15.55 -10.88 -4.79
CA VAL A 14 14.17 -11.03 -5.26
C VAL A 14 14.03 -12.11 -6.31
N GLU A 15 14.99 -12.28 -7.20
CA GLU A 15 15.00 -13.40 -8.16
C GLU A 15 15.18 -14.76 -7.48
N GLY A 16 16.02 -14.86 -6.47
CA GLY A 16 16.31 -16.08 -5.74
C GLY A 16 15.25 -16.42 -4.70
N ILE A 17 15.08 -15.58 -3.68
CA ILE A 17 14.17 -15.78 -2.54
C ILE A 17 12.74 -15.43 -2.93
N GLY A 18 12.56 -14.28 -3.60
CA GLY A 18 11.29 -13.73 -4.02
C GLY A 18 10.62 -12.83 -2.99
N SER A 19 9.55 -12.13 -3.40
CA SER A 19 8.73 -11.33 -2.50
C SER A 19 7.93 -12.20 -1.54
N TYR A 20 7.60 -11.64 -0.38
CA TYR A 20 6.88 -12.36 0.68
C TYR A 20 5.44 -12.73 0.28
N CYS A 21 4.69 -11.73 -0.19
CA CYS A 21 3.27 -11.92 -0.53
C CYS A 21 3.10 -12.81 -1.77
N LEU A 22 2.08 -13.69 -1.75
CA LEU A 22 1.81 -14.66 -2.83
C LEU A 22 2.94 -15.64 -3.13
N ARG A 23 3.92 -15.83 -2.24
CA ARG A 23 5.06 -16.75 -2.43
C ARG A 23 4.68 -18.19 -2.75
N SER A 24 3.47 -18.63 -2.39
CA SER A 24 2.92 -19.94 -2.79
C SER A 24 2.39 -19.96 -4.24
N LYS A 25 2.28 -18.80 -4.90
CA LYS A 25 1.73 -18.63 -6.25
C LYS A 25 2.72 -17.90 -7.16
N LYS A 26 3.99 -18.31 -7.16
CA LYS A 26 5.09 -17.65 -7.90
C LYS A 26 4.82 -17.49 -9.41
N LYS A 27 3.97 -18.33 -10.00
CA LYS A 27 3.59 -18.26 -11.43
C LYS A 27 2.47 -17.25 -11.72
N SER A 28 1.79 -16.69 -10.69
CA SER A 28 0.72 -15.72 -10.90
C SER A 28 1.22 -14.39 -11.41
N GLU A 29 0.41 -13.70 -12.22
CA GLU A 29 0.76 -12.38 -12.76
C GLU A 29 0.94 -11.33 -11.64
N GLY A 30 0.16 -11.42 -10.56
CA GLY A 30 0.33 -10.54 -9.39
C GLY A 30 1.70 -10.70 -8.73
N TYR A 31 2.19 -11.94 -8.56
CA TYR A 31 3.52 -12.19 -8.00
C TYR A 31 4.64 -11.67 -8.92
N LYS A 32 4.56 -11.97 -10.21
CA LYS A 32 5.52 -11.47 -11.22
C LYS A 32 5.51 -9.94 -11.29
N GLY A 33 4.31 -9.34 -11.29
CA GLY A 33 4.13 -7.90 -11.30
C GLY A 33 4.78 -7.24 -10.07
N LYS A 34 4.58 -7.81 -8.87
CA LYS A 34 5.24 -7.34 -7.65
C LYS A 34 6.77 -7.39 -7.74
N ASN A 35 7.34 -8.51 -8.20
CA ASN A 35 8.79 -8.64 -8.29
C ASN A 35 9.38 -7.68 -9.34
N LYS A 36 8.71 -7.49 -10.48
CA LYS A 36 9.10 -6.49 -11.47
C LYS A 36 9.03 -5.07 -10.89
N TRP A 37 7.97 -4.75 -10.16
CA TRP A 37 7.80 -3.46 -9.49
C TRP A 37 8.92 -3.23 -8.45
N LEU A 38 9.25 -4.23 -7.61
CA LEU A 38 10.34 -4.15 -6.64
C LEU A 38 11.67 -3.80 -7.32
N ASN A 39 12.03 -4.50 -8.39
CA ASN A 39 13.28 -4.24 -9.12
C ASN A 39 13.35 -2.80 -9.65
N GLN A 40 12.25 -2.25 -10.15
CA GLN A 40 12.18 -0.86 -10.59
C GLN A 40 12.29 0.14 -9.43
N GLN A 41 11.78 -0.21 -8.25
CA GLN A 41 11.78 0.70 -7.10
C GLN A 41 13.08 0.66 -6.30
N PHE A 42 13.86 -0.42 -6.36
CA PHE A 42 15.20 -0.46 -5.78
C PHE A 42 16.14 0.61 -6.35
N GLU A 43 15.95 0.98 -7.62
CA GLU A 43 16.66 2.10 -8.26
C GLU A 43 16.25 3.48 -7.69
N LYS A 44 15.16 3.54 -6.91
CA LYS A 44 14.58 4.73 -6.27
C LYS A 44 14.60 4.64 -4.76
N ASP A 45 15.63 4.01 -4.20
CA ASP A 45 15.82 3.87 -2.73
C ASP A 45 14.73 3.11 -1.98
N LEU A 46 13.90 2.28 -2.64
CA LEU A 46 13.00 1.39 -1.92
C LEU A 46 13.79 0.40 -1.08
N ARG A 47 13.41 0.26 0.18
CA ARG A 47 13.90 -0.80 1.08
C ARG A 47 12.81 -1.86 1.23
N TYR A 48 13.16 -3.09 0.89
CA TYR A 48 12.32 -4.26 1.11
C TYR A 48 13.09 -5.23 2.00
N VAL A 49 12.71 -5.29 3.27
CA VAL A 49 13.42 -6.05 4.30
C VAL A 49 12.60 -7.24 4.71
N GLN A 50 13.16 -8.43 4.66
CA GLN A 50 12.53 -9.66 5.13
C GLN A 50 13.12 -10.12 6.45
N LEU A 51 12.28 -10.69 7.29
CA LEU A 51 12.67 -11.37 8.52
C LEU A 51 12.53 -12.87 8.30
N LEU A 52 13.61 -13.60 8.56
CA LEU A 52 13.66 -15.05 8.48
C LEU A 52 13.85 -15.65 9.87
N GLU A 53 13.12 -16.71 10.18
CA GLU A 53 13.31 -17.57 11.34
C GLU A 53 13.68 -18.97 10.85
N ASP A 54 14.87 -19.46 11.20
CA ASP A 54 15.40 -20.74 10.73
C ASP A 54 15.23 -20.89 9.18
N HIS A 55 15.67 -19.87 8.43
CA HIS A 55 15.60 -19.76 6.97
C HIS A 55 14.18 -19.69 6.38
N LYS A 56 13.13 -19.53 7.20
CA LYS A 56 11.75 -19.35 6.74
C LYS A 56 11.34 -17.89 6.83
N GLN A 57 10.78 -17.37 5.77
CA GLN A 57 10.22 -16.01 5.75
C GLN A 57 9.06 -15.90 6.73
N VAL A 58 9.20 -15.10 7.80
CA VAL A 58 8.19 -14.91 8.84
C VAL A 58 7.62 -13.50 8.89
N GLY A 59 8.18 -12.57 8.14
CA GLY A 59 7.66 -11.21 8.00
C GLY A 59 8.45 -10.38 7.01
N PHE A 60 7.95 -9.20 6.72
CA PHE A 60 8.64 -8.20 5.91
C PHE A 60 8.17 -6.78 6.26
N ILE A 61 9.01 -5.81 5.95
CA ILE A 61 8.66 -4.41 5.89
C ILE A 61 9.11 -3.82 4.55
N GLU A 62 8.30 -2.93 3.99
CA GLU A 62 8.57 -2.18 2.77
C GLU A 62 8.42 -0.69 3.04
N TYR A 63 9.46 0.08 2.75
CA TYR A 63 9.49 1.52 2.95
C TYR A 63 10.41 2.21 1.95
N THR A 64 10.20 3.50 1.75
CA THR A 64 11.01 4.34 0.86
C THR A 64 11.00 5.78 1.36
N ASP A 65 11.82 6.63 0.79
CA ASP A 65 11.69 8.06 0.98
C ASP A 65 10.33 8.53 0.45
N ALA A 66 9.69 9.44 1.18
CA ALA A 66 8.33 9.87 0.87
C ALA A 66 8.19 10.47 -0.53
N GLU A 67 9.26 11.05 -1.05
CA GLU A 67 9.36 11.62 -2.40
C GLU A 67 9.18 10.57 -3.51
N TYR A 68 9.42 9.28 -3.21
CA TYR A 68 9.23 8.15 -4.13
C TYR A 68 8.06 7.25 -3.74
N SER A 69 7.33 7.63 -2.69
CA SER A 69 6.29 6.78 -2.13
C SER A 69 5.09 6.59 -3.05
N SER A 70 4.50 5.39 -2.99
CA SER A 70 3.19 5.06 -3.58
C SER A 70 2.02 5.46 -2.67
N ARG A 71 2.17 6.51 -1.86
CA ARG A 71 1.12 7.07 -0.99
C ARG A 71 0.86 8.52 -1.36
N VAL A 72 -0.41 8.95 -1.29
CA VAL A 72 -0.80 10.35 -1.58
C VAL A 72 -0.71 11.17 -0.29
N VAL A 73 0.51 11.54 0.05
CA VAL A 73 0.86 12.26 1.28
C VAL A 73 1.97 13.25 0.96
N HIS A 74 1.90 14.47 1.47
CA HIS A 74 3.01 15.42 1.51
C HIS A 74 3.84 15.13 2.75
N ALA A 75 5.07 14.62 2.57
CA ALA A 75 5.91 14.14 3.67
C ALA A 75 7.41 14.29 3.37
N ASP A 76 7.80 15.43 2.79
CA ASP A 76 9.16 15.68 2.33
C ASP A 76 10.18 15.53 3.46
N GLY A 77 11.19 14.72 3.22
CA GLY A 77 12.24 14.38 4.20
C GLY A 77 11.87 13.28 5.18
N TYR A 78 10.69 12.65 5.03
CA TYR A 78 10.31 11.49 5.84
C TYR A 78 10.54 10.16 5.09
N VAL A 79 10.63 9.07 5.86
CA VAL A 79 10.46 7.72 5.33
C VAL A 79 8.99 7.34 5.41
N MET A 80 8.44 6.81 4.32
CA MET A 80 7.07 6.31 4.24
C MET A 80 7.06 4.78 4.24
N ILE A 81 6.44 4.17 5.27
CA ILE A 81 6.21 2.73 5.29
C ILE A 81 5.03 2.41 4.38
N HIS A 82 5.29 1.55 3.39
CA HIS A 82 4.28 1.05 2.46
C HIS A 82 3.52 -0.14 3.03
N CYS A 83 4.24 -1.10 3.61
CA CYS A 83 3.65 -2.33 4.13
C CYS A 83 4.52 -2.91 5.24
N LEU A 84 3.89 -3.53 6.24
CA LEU A 84 4.52 -4.36 7.25
C LEU A 84 3.59 -5.53 7.55
N TRP A 85 4.11 -6.74 7.46
CA TRP A 85 3.32 -7.93 7.74
C TRP A 85 4.19 -9.02 8.40
N VAL A 86 3.60 -9.77 9.33
CA VAL A 86 4.26 -10.86 10.03
C VAL A 86 3.35 -12.09 10.11
N SER A 87 3.96 -13.28 10.12
CA SER A 87 3.23 -14.56 10.16
C SER A 87 2.66 -14.91 11.54
N ALA A 88 3.19 -14.30 12.59
CA ALA A 88 2.76 -14.56 13.97
C ALA A 88 2.83 -13.29 14.81
N VAL A 89 1.74 -13.01 15.51
CA VAL A 89 1.63 -11.93 16.49
C VAL A 89 2.26 -12.37 17.82
N GLY A 90 2.84 -11.42 18.58
CA GLY A 90 3.41 -11.69 19.90
C GLY A 90 4.85 -12.22 19.92
N LYS A 91 5.44 -12.53 18.76
CA LYS A 91 6.86 -12.94 18.65
C LYS A 91 7.86 -11.79 18.50
N GLY A 92 7.41 -10.54 18.50
CA GLY A 92 8.27 -9.38 18.35
C GLY A 92 8.79 -9.12 16.92
N TYR A 93 8.34 -9.86 15.91
CA TYR A 93 8.80 -9.71 14.52
C TYR A 93 8.49 -8.32 13.96
N GLY A 94 7.27 -7.82 14.19
CA GLY A 94 6.87 -6.48 13.74
C GLY A 94 7.72 -5.38 14.37
N THR A 95 8.03 -5.49 15.65
CA THR A 95 8.91 -4.57 16.38
C THR A 95 10.33 -4.57 15.81
N GLN A 96 10.90 -5.74 15.49
CA GLN A 96 12.24 -5.84 14.91
C GLN A 96 12.30 -5.19 13.52
N LEU A 97 11.30 -5.43 12.68
CA LEU A 97 11.19 -4.84 11.34
C LEU A 97 10.99 -3.31 11.40
N LEU A 98 10.13 -2.85 12.30
CA LEU A 98 9.89 -1.42 12.50
C LEU A 98 11.15 -0.72 13.02
N LYS A 99 11.85 -1.33 13.99
CA LYS A 99 13.11 -0.80 14.50
C LYS A 99 14.16 -0.68 13.38
N LYS A 100 14.31 -1.70 12.52
CA LYS A 100 15.23 -1.63 11.36
C LYS A 100 14.90 -0.43 10.46
N CYS A 101 13.62 -0.18 10.18
CA CYS A 101 13.19 0.98 9.39
C CYS A 101 13.52 2.32 10.09
N MET A 102 13.24 2.42 11.40
CA MET A 102 13.51 3.65 12.17
C MET A 102 15.01 3.93 12.28
N ASP A 103 15.82 2.90 12.50
CA ASP A 103 17.28 3.03 12.58
C ASP A 103 17.88 3.46 11.22
N ASP A 104 17.40 2.88 10.12
CA ASP A 104 17.80 3.26 8.76
C ASP A 104 17.40 4.72 8.45
N ALA A 105 16.19 5.13 8.80
CA ALA A 105 15.71 6.50 8.59
C ALA A 105 16.57 7.52 9.38
N LYS A 106 16.95 7.19 10.63
CA LYS A 106 17.85 8.03 11.44
C LYS A 106 19.25 8.13 10.84
N GLN A 107 19.83 7.01 10.37
CA GLN A 107 21.15 7.00 9.73
C GLN A 107 21.21 7.83 8.45
N ARG A 108 20.05 8.05 7.80
CA ARG A 108 19.92 8.87 6.58
C ARG A 108 19.43 10.29 6.87
N ASP A 109 19.51 10.76 8.12
CA ASP A 109 19.12 12.10 8.55
C ASP A 109 17.69 12.50 8.13
N LYS A 110 16.75 11.54 8.14
CA LYS A 110 15.35 11.82 7.84
C LYS A 110 14.65 12.52 9.01
N LYS A 111 13.62 13.30 8.71
CA LYS A 111 12.81 14.02 9.73
C LYS A 111 12.01 13.08 10.64
N GLY A 112 11.71 11.86 10.16
CA GLY A 112 10.92 10.88 10.88
C GLY A 112 10.43 9.77 9.97
N VAL A 113 9.50 8.96 10.49
CA VAL A 113 8.85 7.86 9.78
C VAL A 113 7.35 8.07 9.79
N ALA A 114 6.71 7.88 8.64
CA ALA A 114 5.26 7.97 8.46
C ALA A 114 4.68 6.66 7.94
N VAL A 115 3.44 6.39 8.28
CA VAL A 115 2.69 5.23 7.79
C VAL A 115 1.22 5.57 7.62
N LEU A 116 0.61 5.03 6.57
CA LEU A 116 -0.82 5.07 6.33
C LEU A 116 -1.47 3.84 6.93
N THR A 117 -2.53 4.03 7.74
CA THR A 117 -3.34 2.96 8.33
C THR A 117 -4.81 3.11 7.99
N ASN A 118 -5.56 2.01 8.10
CA ASN A 118 -7.02 1.99 7.96
C ASN A 118 -7.53 0.69 8.59
N ASP A 119 -8.37 0.80 9.61
CA ASP A 119 -8.83 -0.36 10.37
C ASP A 119 -9.91 -1.19 9.65
N HIS A 120 -10.45 -0.70 8.52
CA HIS A 120 -11.46 -1.40 7.72
C HIS A 120 -10.87 -2.30 6.63
N THR A 121 -9.53 -2.39 6.53
CA THR A 121 -8.87 -3.24 5.54
C THR A 121 -7.58 -3.86 6.08
N SER A 122 -7.33 -5.10 5.69
CA SER A 122 -6.03 -5.77 5.93
C SER A 122 -4.96 -5.40 4.89
N TRP A 123 -5.23 -4.46 4.00
CA TRP A 123 -4.28 -4.02 2.97
C TRP A 123 -3.29 -2.97 3.48
N THR A 124 -3.62 -2.32 4.58
CA THR A 124 -2.70 -1.43 5.30
C THR A 124 -2.10 -2.13 6.52
N PRO A 125 -0.95 -1.70 7.02
CA PRO A 125 -0.39 -2.20 8.28
C PRO A 125 -1.31 -1.91 9.47
N SER A 126 -1.23 -2.77 10.50
CA SER A 126 -2.03 -2.60 11.72
C SER A 126 -1.59 -1.37 12.52
N LYS A 127 -2.52 -0.46 12.78
CA LYS A 127 -2.35 0.74 13.60
C LYS A 127 -1.76 0.46 14.98
N ALA A 128 -2.20 -0.62 15.63
CA ALA A 128 -1.83 -0.95 17.00
C ALA A 128 -0.31 -1.06 17.20
N LEU A 129 0.41 -1.64 16.25
CA LEU A 129 1.88 -1.73 16.33
C LEU A 129 2.54 -0.34 16.40
N PHE A 130 2.11 0.57 15.56
CA PHE A 130 2.71 1.91 15.47
C PHE A 130 2.41 2.74 16.70
N LEU A 131 1.18 2.69 17.23
CA LEU A 131 0.81 3.37 18.47
C LEU A 131 1.62 2.85 19.67
N GLN A 132 1.89 1.54 19.76
CA GLN A 132 2.77 0.96 20.77
C GLN A 132 4.21 1.48 20.67
N HIS A 133 4.63 1.91 19.49
CA HIS A 133 5.95 2.50 19.23
C HIS A 133 5.92 4.04 19.13
N GLN A 134 4.95 4.68 19.79
CA GLN A 134 4.85 6.14 19.96
C GLN A 134 4.62 6.94 18.66
N PHE A 135 4.16 6.27 17.59
CA PHE A 135 3.64 7.01 16.45
C PHE A 135 2.38 7.75 16.85
N GLN A 136 2.22 8.95 16.35
CA GLN A 136 1.09 9.84 16.65
C GLN A 136 0.20 9.98 15.44
N LEU A 137 -1.12 10.02 15.64
CA LEU A 137 -2.08 10.38 14.60
C LEU A 137 -1.97 11.88 14.33
N VAL A 138 -1.57 12.23 13.10
CA VAL A 138 -1.36 13.64 12.70
C VAL A 138 -2.40 14.15 11.70
N ALA A 139 -3.00 13.25 10.91
CA ALA A 139 -4.03 13.62 9.94
C ALA A 139 -4.97 12.46 9.64
N THR A 140 -6.20 12.80 9.22
CA THR A 140 -7.20 11.86 8.71
C THR A 140 -7.64 12.25 7.30
N ALA A 141 -8.10 11.27 6.51
CA ALA A 141 -8.62 11.49 5.16
C ALA A 141 -9.90 10.68 4.96
N PRO A 142 -10.70 10.93 3.90
CA PRO A 142 -11.91 10.17 3.61
C PRO A 142 -11.67 8.66 3.59
N TYR A 143 -12.73 7.91 3.90
CA TYR A 143 -12.74 6.44 3.97
C TYR A 143 -11.89 5.88 5.13
N ASP A 144 -11.79 6.63 6.24
CA ASP A 144 -11.13 6.26 7.50
C ASP A 144 -9.63 5.99 7.37
N PHE A 145 -8.97 6.66 6.41
CA PHE A 145 -7.52 6.65 6.35
C PHE A 145 -6.93 7.57 7.41
N GLU A 146 -5.90 7.08 8.08
CA GLU A 146 -5.16 7.76 9.13
C GLU A 146 -3.67 7.82 8.79
N LEU A 147 -3.07 8.97 9.02
CA LEU A 147 -1.63 9.18 8.89
C LEU A 147 -1.00 9.17 10.28
N LEU A 148 -0.21 8.15 10.55
CA LEU A 148 0.57 8.04 11.77
C LEU A 148 2.02 8.43 11.49
N VAL A 149 2.62 9.19 12.40
CA VAL A 149 3.97 9.74 12.24
C VAL A 149 4.77 9.58 13.54
N TYR A 150 6.02 9.21 13.41
CA TYR A 150 7.03 9.31 14.45
C TYR A 150 8.10 10.33 14.01
N PRO A 151 8.02 11.61 14.44
CA PRO A 151 9.03 12.61 14.13
C PRO A 151 10.28 12.35 14.99
N PHE A 152 11.46 12.61 14.45
CA PHE A 152 12.72 12.46 15.20
C PHE A 152 13.11 13.72 15.98
N SER A 153 12.43 14.85 15.73
CA SER A 153 12.55 16.11 16.46
C SER A 153 11.19 16.78 16.56
N GLU A 154 10.99 17.61 17.57
CA GLU A 154 9.76 18.40 17.76
C GLU A 154 9.64 19.57 16.77
N ASP A 155 10.76 20.05 16.23
CA ASP A 155 10.81 21.23 15.35
C ASP A 155 10.62 20.91 13.85
N VAL A 156 10.23 19.67 13.50
CA VAL A 156 10.02 19.28 12.10
C VAL A 156 8.60 19.50 11.65
N GLU A 157 8.41 19.96 10.40
CA GLU A 157 7.11 20.05 9.77
C GLU A 157 6.49 18.65 9.63
N LEU A 158 5.26 18.48 10.12
CA LEU A 158 4.57 17.19 10.07
C LEU A 158 3.96 16.93 8.69
N PRO A 159 3.95 15.67 8.25
CA PRO A 159 3.27 15.25 7.04
C PRO A 159 1.76 15.54 7.07
N TYR A 160 1.20 15.79 5.89
CA TYR A 160 -0.23 16.07 5.74
C TYR A 160 -0.81 15.49 4.45
N PHE A 161 -2.14 15.36 4.40
CA PHE A 161 -2.87 14.95 3.21
C PHE A 161 -3.26 16.13 2.33
N PRO A 162 -3.35 15.96 0.99
CA PRO A 162 -4.09 16.88 0.14
C PRO A 162 -5.55 17.03 0.61
N HIS A 163 -6.19 18.15 0.31
CA HIS A 163 -7.57 18.43 0.75
C HIS A 163 -8.62 18.19 -0.34
N ASN A 164 -8.22 17.99 -1.60
CA ASN A 164 -9.10 17.94 -2.76
C ASN A 164 -9.61 16.54 -3.15
N TRP A 165 -9.86 15.67 -2.16
CA TRP A 165 -10.26 14.27 -2.41
C TRP A 165 -11.54 14.13 -3.23
N HIS A 166 -12.53 15.01 -2.99
CA HIS A 166 -13.79 14.98 -3.72
C HIS A 166 -13.60 15.34 -5.20
N ASP A 167 -12.81 16.37 -5.48
CA ASP A 167 -12.56 16.84 -6.84
C ASP A 167 -11.90 15.78 -7.72
N ARG A 168 -11.07 14.94 -7.11
CA ARG A 168 -10.37 13.83 -7.78
C ARG A 168 -11.32 12.74 -8.29
N LEU A 169 -12.54 12.66 -7.78
CA LEU A 169 -13.55 11.70 -8.23
C LEU A 169 -14.36 12.21 -9.43
N THR A 170 -14.50 13.53 -9.57
CA THR A 170 -15.43 14.14 -10.57
C THR A 170 -15.05 13.83 -12.03
N GLY A 171 -13.77 13.59 -12.32
CA GLY A 171 -13.29 13.24 -13.66
C GLY A 171 -13.58 11.80 -14.11
N TYR A 172 -14.08 10.92 -13.22
CA TYR A 172 -14.29 9.50 -13.54
C TYR A 172 -15.76 9.20 -13.83
N HIS A 173 -16.14 9.18 -15.10
CA HIS A 173 -17.52 8.89 -15.53
C HIS A 173 -17.76 7.40 -15.77
N ASN A 174 -16.78 6.69 -16.32
CA ASN A 174 -16.80 5.26 -16.57
C ASN A 174 -16.35 4.44 -15.36
N LEU A 175 -16.60 3.13 -15.39
CA LEU A 175 -16.01 2.23 -14.42
C LEU A 175 -14.48 2.18 -14.64
N THR A 176 -13.75 2.78 -13.73
CA THR A 176 -12.29 2.95 -13.83
C THR A 176 -11.59 2.23 -12.70
N ILE A 177 -10.52 1.51 -13.03
CA ILE A 177 -9.61 0.89 -12.08
C ILE A 177 -8.28 1.63 -12.17
N LEU A 178 -7.86 2.28 -11.07
CA LEU A 178 -6.48 2.77 -10.90
C LEU A 178 -5.71 1.72 -10.11
N ARG A 179 -4.51 1.34 -10.57
CA ARG A 179 -3.70 0.35 -9.87
C ARG A 179 -2.20 0.57 -9.99
N SER A 180 -1.47 0.00 -9.03
CA SER A 180 -0.01 -0.15 -9.04
C SER A 180 0.35 -1.54 -8.53
N PHE A 181 1.38 -2.19 -9.07
CA PHE A 181 1.84 -3.51 -8.63
C PHE A 181 2.66 -3.50 -7.33
N GLN A 182 2.61 -2.42 -6.56
CA GLN A 182 3.17 -2.40 -5.20
C GLN A 182 2.58 -3.53 -4.33
N CYS A 183 1.29 -3.84 -4.48
CA CYS A 183 0.65 -4.99 -3.83
C CYS A 183 0.33 -6.08 -4.88
N PRO A 184 0.78 -7.34 -4.72
CA PRO A 184 0.52 -8.39 -5.70
C PRO A 184 -0.96 -8.82 -5.76
N TYR A 185 -1.76 -8.49 -4.75
CA TYR A 185 -3.19 -8.80 -4.71
C TYR A 185 -4.04 -7.90 -5.62
N VAL A 186 -3.47 -6.80 -6.17
CA VAL A 186 -4.18 -5.93 -7.12
C VAL A 186 -4.59 -6.67 -8.39
N GLN A 187 -3.83 -7.68 -8.81
CA GLN A 187 -4.20 -8.48 -9.97
C GLN A 187 -5.53 -9.23 -9.75
N VAL A 188 -5.64 -9.98 -8.65
CA VAL A 188 -6.88 -10.69 -8.31
C VAL A 188 -8.04 -9.72 -8.05
N ALA A 189 -7.76 -8.56 -7.44
CA ALA A 189 -8.75 -7.52 -7.23
C ALA A 189 -9.28 -7.00 -8.58
N THR A 190 -8.38 -6.71 -9.53
CA THR A 190 -8.74 -6.30 -10.90
C THR A 190 -9.60 -7.35 -11.60
N GLU A 191 -9.18 -8.62 -11.58
CA GLU A 191 -9.92 -9.73 -12.20
C GLU A 191 -11.34 -9.85 -11.65
N ASN A 192 -11.54 -9.67 -10.34
CA ASN A 192 -12.86 -9.68 -9.71
C ASN A 192 -13.76 -8.54 -10.21
N ILE A 193 -13.18 -7.33 -10.40
CA ILE A 193 -13.93 -6.19 -10.97
C ILE A 193 -14.30 -6.45 -12.41
N LEU A 194 -13.35 -6.90 -13.25
CA LEU A 194 -13.61 -7.22 -14.66
C LEU A 194 -14.70 -8.28 -14.83
N ALA A 195 -14.64 -9.34 -14.00
CA ALA A 195 -15.66 -10.40 -14.03
C ALA A 195 -17.07 -9.91 -13.63
N ALA A 196 -17.16 -9.00 -12.66
CA ALA A 196 -18.45 -8.41 -12.26
C ALA A 196 -18.97 -7.43 -13.33
N ALA A 197 -18.09 -6.59 -13.88
CA ALA A 197 -18.41 -5.63 -14.93
C ALA A 197 -18.93 -6.34 -16.20
N SER A 198 -18.26 -7.42 -16.62
CA SER A 198 -18.70 -8.24 -17.77
C SER A 198 -20.12 -8.78 -17.60
N LYS A 199 -20.50 -9.22 -16.39
CA LYS A 199 -21.90 -9.69 -16.11
C LYS A 199 -22.94 -8.58 -16.21
N LEU A 200 -22.53 -7.32 -16.05
CA LEU A 200 -23.38 -6.14 -16.12
C LEU A 200 -23.28 -5.41 -17.47
N GLY A 201 -22.50 -5.92 -18.41
CA GLY A 201 -22.28 -5.27 -19.72
C GLY A 201 -21.53 -3.94 -19.62
N LEU A 202 -20.75 -3.72 -18.55
CA LEU A 202 -19.98 -2.49 -18.34
C LEU A 202 -18.59 -2.60 -18.95
N SER A 203 -18.17 -1.55 -19.68
CA SER A 203 -16.78 -1.34 -20.05
C SER A 203 -15.96 -0.87 -18.85
N VAL A 204 -14.67 -1.21 -18.83
CA VAL A 204 -13.75 -0.86 -17.73
C VAL A 204 -12.52 -0.16 -18.29
N ASP A 205 -12.24 1.03 -17.79
CA ASP A 205 -11.01 1.76 -18.05
C ASP A 205 -9.96 1.29 -17.02
N LEU A 206 -8.89 0.66 -17.49
CA LEU A 206 -7.81 0.19 -16.64
C LEU A 206 -6.61 1.13 -16.76
N VAL A 207 -6.29 1.83 -15.67
CA VAL A 207 -5.19 2.79 -15.58
C VAL A 207 -4.14 2.27 -14.62
N GLU A 208 -2.95 2.01 -15.14
CA GLU A 208 -1.79 1.64 -14.34
C GLU A 208 -0.95 2.87 -14.05
N ILE A 209 -0.86 3.25 -12.78
CA ILE A 209 -0.12 4.42 -12.32
C ILE A 209 1.38 4.20 -12.54
N GLN A 210 2.01 5.10 -13.28
CA GLN A 210 3.41 4.99 -13.70
C GLN A 210 4.36 5.89 -12.90
N SER A 211 3.86 7.01 -12.37
CA SER A 211 4.69 7.98 -11.65
C SER A 211 4.03 8.47 -10.37
N ARG A 212 4.85 9.08 -9.50
CA ARG A 212 4.34 9.72 -8.28
C ARG A 212 3.45 10.93 -8.61
N ASP A 213 3.82 11.73 -9.59
CA ASP A 213 3.03 12.91 -9.98
C ASP A 213 1.63 12.49 -10.44
N GLU A 214 1.56 11.47 -11.30
CA GLU A 214 0.29 10.88 -11.71
C GLU A 214 -0.52 10.34 -10.52
N LEU A 215 0.16 9.69 -9.56
CA LEU A 215 -0.47 9.22 -8.34
C LEU A 215 -1.04 10.37 -7.51
N MET A 216 -0.23 11.41 -7.28
CA MET A 216 -0.61 12.59 -6.49
C MET A 216 -1.76 13.35 -7.14
N GLU A 217 -1.89 13.34 -8.45
CA GLU A 217 -2.96 13.99 -9.20
C GLU A 217 -4.25 13.13 -9.23
N LYS A 218 -4.13 11.84 -9.59
CA LYS A 218 -5.27 11.01 -9.97
C LYS A 218 -5.87 10.18 -8.84
N SER A 219 -5.09 9.77 -7.82
CA SER A 219 -5.63 8.85 -6.82
C SER A 219 -6.69 9.53 -5.94
N PRO A 220 -7.90 8.96 -5.82
CA PRO A 220 -8.96 9.52 -4.99
C PRO A 220 -8.82 9.14 -3.51
N THR A 221 -7.80 8.39 -3.15
CA THR A 221 -7.53 7.97 -1.77
C THR A 221 -6.05 8.10 -1.41
N PRO A 222 -5.70 8.27 -0.14
CA PRO A 222 -4.31 8.28 0.31
C PRO A 222 -3.56 6.99 0.02
N TYR A 223 -4.28 5.87 -0.13
CA TYR A 223 -3.67 4.55 -0.32
C TYR A 223 -2.91 4.43 -1.64
N GLY A 224 -3.44 4.99 -2.73
CA GLY A 224 -2.74 5.14 -4.01
C GLY A 224 -2.46 3.87 -4.82
N ILE A 225 -2.70 2.67 -4.27
CA ILE A 225 -2.31 1.40 -4.91
C ILE A 225 -3.41 0.81 -5.76
N PHE A 226 -4.64 0.97 -5.30
CA PHE A 226 -5.82 0.41 -5.95
C PHE A 226 -7.04 1.26 -5.65
N SER A 227 -7.77 1.67 -6.67
CA SER A 227 -9.05 2.36 -6.54
C SER A 227 -9.97 1.94 -7.68
N VAL A 228 -11.21 1.65 -7.36
CA VAL A 228 -12.29 1.37 -8.31
C VAL A 228 -13.30 2.49 -8.20
N ILE A 229 -13.53 3.20 -9.29
CA ILE A 229 -14.37 4.40 -9.34
C ILE A 229 -15.43 4.20 -10.41
N TYR A 230 -16.66 4.62 -10.13
CA TYR A 230 -17.75 4.60 -11.10
C TYR A 230 -18.66 5.81 -10.89
N LYS A 231 -18.91 6.59 -11.95
CA LYS A 231 -19.77 7.78 -11.91
C LYS A 231 -19.41 8.75 -10.76
N GLY A 232 -18.13 9.03 -10.59
CA GLY A 232 -17.63 9.93 -9.55
C GLY A 232 -17.69 9.38 -8.12
N GLN A 233 -17.95 8.09 -7.93
CA GLN A 233 -18.02 7.45 -6.62
C GLN A 233 -16.95 6.38 -6.45
N LEU A 234 -16.28 6.35 -5.31
CA LEU A 234 -15.35 5.30 -4.95
C LEU A 234 -16.12 4.02 -4.58
N ILE A 235 -15.93 2.96 -5.36
CA ILE A 235 -16.55 1.66 -5.13
C ILE A 235 -15.73 0.84 -4.14
N SER A 236 -14.41 0.88 -4.27
CA SER A 236 -13.48 0.18 -3.38
C SER A 236 -12.04 0.68 -3.57
N PHE A 237 -11.23 0.54 -2.51
CA PHE A 237 -9.77 0.71 -2.53
C PHE A 237 -9.04 -0.58 -2.13
N HIS A 238 -9.75 -1.71 -2.03
CA HIS A 238 -9.20 -3.03 -1.69
C HIS A 238 -9.94 -4.13 -2.45
N ARG A 239 -9.48 -5.38 -2.31
CA ARG A 239 -10.09 -6.52 -2.97
C ARG A 239 -11.49 -6.80 -2.43
N LEU A 240 -12.46 -6.80 -3.31
CA LEU A 240 -13.80 -7.34 -3.10
C LEU A 240 -13.96 -8.67 -3.84
N THR A 241 -14.94 -9.47 -3.45
CA THR A 241 -15.38 -10.64 -4.24
C THR A 241 -16.16 -10.20 -5.46
N VAL A 242 -16.22 -11.03 -6.51
CA VAL A 242 -17.03 -10.76 -7.71
C VAL A 242 -18.48 -10.42 -7.34
N GLN A 243 -19.07 -11.18 -6.39
CA GLN A 243 -20.45 -10.98 -5.96
C GLN A 243 -20.66 -9.64 -5.24
N SER A 244 -19.70 -9.23 -4.39
CA SER A 244 -19.78 -7.94 -3.70
C SER A 244 -19.66 -6.77 -4.67
N VAL A 245 -18.77 -6.87 -5.65
CA VAL A 245 -18.65 -5.87 -6.73
C VAL A 245 -19.93 -5.80 -7.54
N TYR A 246 -20.42 -6.95 -7.99
CA TYR A 246 -21.65 -7.03 -8.79
C TYR A 246 -22.81 -6.30 -8.09
N LYS A 247 -23.07 -6.61 -6.81
CA LYS A 247 -24.14 -5.98 -6.03
C LYS A 247 -23.97 -4.46 -5.95
N LYS A 248 -22.75 -3.97 -5.63
CA LYS A 248 -22.48 -2.54 -5.55
C LYS A 248 -22.72 -1.82 -6.88
N LEU A 249 -22.22 -2.37 -7.98
CA LEU A 249 -22.41 -1.79 -9.31
C LEU A 249 -23.88 -1.84 -9.76
N GLN A 250 -24.58 -2.94 -9.50
CA GLN A 250 -26.00 -3.08 -9.80
C GLN A 250 -26.83 -2.00 -9.09
N THR A 251 -26.62 -1.77 -7.80
CA THR A 251 -27.31 -0.71 -7.05
C THR A 251 -27.08 0.68 -7.67
N LEU A 252 -25.86 0.95 -8.14
CA LEU A 252 -25.54 2.23 -8.80
C LEU A 252 -26.12 2.36 -10.21
N LEU A 253 -26.39 1.25 -10.89
CA LEU A 253 -27.06 1.25 -12.20
C LEU A 253 -28.57 1.47 -12.08
N GLU A 254 -29.19 0.87 -11.06
CA GLU A 254 -30.62 0.96 -10.81
C GLU A 254 -31.04 2.35 -10.28
N GLY A 255 -30.07 3.14 -9.77
CA GLY A 255 -30.33 4.46 -9.17
C GLY A 255 -30.87 4.37 -7.75
N PRO A 256 -30.94 5.47 -7.01
CA PRO A 256 -31.64 5.49 -5.72
C PRO A 256 -33.12 5.24 -5.97
N VAL A 257 -33.70 4.25 -5.25
CA VAL A 257 -35.15 3.99 -5.18
C VAL A 257 -35.85 5.15 -4.51
#